data_d9c8cd7683827bdf0e18d70640e7cc3c
#
_entry.id   d9c8cd7683827bdf0e18d70640e7cc3c
#
_cell.length_a   1.000
_cell.length_b   1.000
_cell.length_c   1.000
_cell.angle_alpha   90.00
_cell.angle_beta   90.00
_cell.angle_gamma   90.00
#
_symmetry.space_group_name_H-M   'P 1'
#
loop_
_entity.id
_entity.type
_entity.pdbx_description
1 polymer ?
#
loop_
_entity_poly.entity_id
_entity_poly.type
_entity_poly.pdbx_seq_one_letter_code
_entity_poly.pdbx_strand_id
1 'polypeptide(L)'
;TSMSYGEILSSFLIDLQSVFRKKIKIKNASFQQIMALSTIPSKGIEMTPLAKKIGIDNSTATRLIKRLEDSGWVNRVASPHDKRVIEVRLTNAGSNMQIEIEKQCDKIGEMIEKSVNRIDRQTVHDSIQSLHWVLIKMDLDNH
;
A
#
# COMPACT_ATOMS: atom_id res chain seq x y z
N THR A 1 3.88 27.62 19.02
CA THR A 1 4.44 26.33 19.44
C THR A 1 4.49 25.35 18.31
N SER A 2 5.63 24.69 18.11
CA SER A 2 5.77 23.69 17.07
C SER A 2 5.07 22.39 17.45
N MET A 3 4.54 21.70 16.46
CA MET A 3 3.90 20.39 16.64
C MET A 3 4.95 19.32 16.94
N SER A 4 4.58 18.33 17.75
CA SER A 4 5.42 17.17 18.00
C SER A 4 5.45 16.26 16.73
N TYR A 5 6.42 15.36 16.66
CA TYR A 5 6.45 14.35 15.59
C TYR A 5 5.14 13.57 15.50
N GLY A 6 4.60 13.15 16.64
CA GLY A 6 3.35 12.40 16.67
C GLY A 6 2.17 13.18 16.12
N GLU A 7 2.05 14.45 16.48
CA GLU A 7 1.00 15.34 15.99
C GLU A 7 1.11 15.54 14.47
N ILE A 8 2.32 15.82 13.97
CA ILE A 8 2.55 16.01 12.53
C ILE A 8 2.24 14.74 11.78
N LEU A 9 2.77 13.60 12.22
CA LEU A 9 2.58 12.33 11.54
C LEU A 9 1.12 11.88 11.53
N SER A 10 0.41 12.08 12.63
CA SER A 10 -1.01 11.75 12.72
C SER A 10 -1.84 12.60 11.75
N SER A 11 -1.64 13.92 11.73
CA SER A 11 -2.31 14.82 10.80
C SER A 11 -1.94 14.50 9.35
N PHE A 12 -0.66 14.27 9.10
CA PHE A 12 -0.14 13.92 7.79
C PHE A 12 -0.78 12.64 7.25
N LEU A 13 -0.89 11.62 8.09
CA LEU A 13 -1.52 10.35 7.71
C LEU A 13 -2.98 10.56 7.30
N ILE A 14 -3.74 11.32 8.11
CA ILE A 14 -5.15 11.60 7.83
C ILE A 14 -5.29 12.34 6.50
N ASP A 15 -4.53 13.40 6.30
CA ASP A 15 -4.63 14.24 5.11
C ASP A 15 -4.14 13.49 3.86
N LEU A 16 -3.06 12.72 3.98
CA LEU A 16 -2.53 11.94 2.86
C LEU A 16 -3.52 10.87 2.42
N GLN A 17 -4.11 10.14 3.38
CA GLN A 17 -5.15 9.15 3.06
C GLN A 17 -6.35 9.81 2.39
N SER A 18 -6.77 10.99 2.85
CA SER A 18 -7.87 11.73 2.26
C SER A 18 -7.60 12.06 0.79
N VAL A 19 -6.40 12.56 0.49
CA VAL A 19 -6.00 12.89 -0.89
C VAL A 19 -6.01 11.63 -1.77
N PHE A 20 -5.40 10.55 -1.30
CA PHE A 20 -5.35 9.29 -2.05
C PHE A 20 -6.74 8.70 -2.28
N ARG A 21 -7.60 8.68 -1.27
CA ARG A 21 -8.97 8.18 -1.39
C ARG A 21 -9.78 8.97 -2.41
N LYS A 22 -9.60 10.29 -2.46
CA LYS A 22 -10.33 11.17 -3.38
C LYS A 22 -9.81 11.07 -4.81
N LYS A 23 -8.50 10.84 -4.98
CA LYS A 23 -7.84 10.90 -6.30
C LYS A 23 -7.71 9.55 -6.99
N ILE A 24 -7.65 8.46 -6.25
CA ILE A 24 -7.60 7.13 -6.86
C ILE A 24 -9.01 6.71 -7.23
N LYS A 25 -9.25 6.48 -8.51
CA LYS A 25 -10.55 6.09 -9.07
C LYS A 25 -10.45 4.72 -9.70
N ILE A 26 -10.78 3.71 -8.92
CA ILE A 26 -10.86 2.31 -9.39
C ILE A 26 -12.29 1.83 -9.13
N LYS A 27 -12.96 1.45 -10.19
CA LYS A 27 -14.35 1.02 -10.12
C LYS A 27 -14.48 -0.27 -9.30
N ASN A 28 -15.45 -0.30 -8.40
CA ASN A 28 -15.79 -1.47 -7.59
C ASN A 28 -14.68 -1.92 -6.63
N ALA A 29 -13.80 -1.02 -6.23
CA ALA A 29 -12.75 -1.32 -5.27
C ALA A 29 -12.73 -0.30 -4.14
N SER A 30 -12.63 -0.80 -2.90
CA SER A 30 -12.39 0.06 -1.74
C SER A 30 -10.93 0.49 -1.70
N PHE A 31 -10.65 1.55 -0.96
CA PHE A 31 -9.28 2.00 -0.75
C PHE A 31 -8.41 0.91 -0.13
N GLN A 32 -8.96 0.15 0.81
CA GLN A 32 -8.25 -0.96 1.45
C GLN A 32 -7.89 -2.06 0.46
N GLN A 33 -8.81 -2.38 -0.46
CA GLN A 33 -8.54 -3.34 -1.54
C GLN A 33 -7.42 -2.84 -2.45
N ILE A 34 -7.44 -1.57 -2.80
CA ILE A 34 -6.41 -0.93 -3.64
C ILE A 34 -5.05 -1.02 -2.95
N MET A 35 -4.99 -0.67 -1.67
CA MET A 35 -3.74 -0.73 -0.90
C MET A 35 -3.22 -2.16 -0.77
N ALA A 36 -4.10 -3.12 -0.47
CA ALA A 36 -3.72 -4.52 -0.38
C ALA A 36 -3.18 -5.04 -1.72
N LEU A 37 -3.87 -4.76 -2.81
CA LEU A 37 -3.41 -5.18 -4.14
C LEU A 37 -2.03 -4.60 -4.47
N SER A 38 -1.77 -3.37 -4.07
CA SER A 38 -0.49 -2.69 -4.31
C SER A 38 0.68 -3.31 -3.57
N THR A 39 0.42 -4.10 -2.51
CA THR A 39 1.48 -4.73 -1.72
C THR A 39 1.86 -6.13 -2.20
N ILE A 40 1.12 -6.69 -3.14
CA ILE A 40 1.36 -8.07 -3.62
C ILE A 40 2.47 -8.05 -4.66
N PRO A 41 3.62 -8.70 -4.39
CA PRO A 41 4.70 -8.76 -5.37
C PRO A 41 4.37 -9.72 -6.52
N SER A 42 5.04 -9.56 -7.64
CA SER A 42 4.83 -10.41 -8.83
C SER A 42 5.07 -11.89 -8.55
N LYS A 43 5.96 -12.20 -7.61
CA LYS A 43 6.25 -13.60 -7.21
C LYS A 43 5.24 -14.19 -6.24
N GLY A 44 4.28 -13.39 -5.78
CA GLY A 44 3.31 -13.80 -4.76
C GLY A 44 3.81 -13.53 -3.35
N ILE A 45 2.91 -13.68 -2.38
CA ILE A 45 3.21 -13.45 -0.97
C ILE A 45 2.32 -14.36 -0.12
N GLU A 46 2.85 -14.90 0.97
CA GLU A 46 2.06 -15.65 1.92
C GLU A 46 1.10 -14.73 2.68
N MET A 47 -0.03 -15.29 3.14
CA MET A 47 -1.09 -14.53 3.79
C MET A 47 -0.62 -13.80 5.05
N THR A 48 0.13 -14.46 5.92
CA THR A 48 0.60 -13.87 7.17
C THR A 48 1.55 -12.69 6.95
N PRO A 49 2.60 -12.80 6.10
CA PRO A 49 3.41 -11.64 5.76
C PRO A 49 2.62 -10.48 5.13
N LEU A 50 1.63 -10.79 4.30
CA LEU A 50 0.77 -9.77 3.71
C LEU A 50 -0.02 -9.00 4.77
N ALA A 51 -0.64 -9.72 5.70
CA ALA A 51 -1.38 -9.12 6.81
C ALA A 51 -0.48 -8.20 7.64
N LYS A 52 0.73 -8.65 7.96
CA LYS A 52 1.72 -7.85 8.69
C LYS A 52 2.12 -6.60 7.93
N LYS A 53 2.35 -6.72 6.63
CA LYS A 53 2.73 -5.59 5.77
C LYS A 53 1.69 -4.48 5.80
N ILE A 54 0.41 -4.84 5.80
CA ILE A 54 -0.69 -3.87 5.81
C ILE A 54 -1.07 -3.45 7.24
N GLY A 55 -0.60 -4.16 8.25
CA GLY A 55 -0.88 -3.84 9.65
C GLY A 55 -2.25 -4.29 10.12
N ILE A 56 -2.75 -5.42 9.61
CA ILE A 56 -4.06 -5.99 9.97
C ILE A 56 -3.90 -7.43 10.45
N ASP A 57 -4.93 -7.96 11.10
CA ASP A 57 -4.93 -9.36 11.52
C ASP A 57 -5.23 -10.30 10.35
N ASN A 58 -4.94 -11.60 10.54
CA ASN A 58 -5.13 -12.60 9.48
C ASN A 58 -6.59 -12.76 9.07
N SER A 59 -7.54 -12.62 9.98
CA SER A 59 -8.97 -12.72 9.66
C SER A 59 -9.39 -11.60 8.70
N THR A 60 -8.97 -10.37 9.00
CA THR A 60 -9.26 -9.20 8.18
C THR A 60 -8.58 -9.33 6.82
N ALA A 61 -7.32 -9.78 6.80
CA ALA A 61 -6.58 -10.02 5.56
C ALA A 61 -7.28 -11.06 4.68
N THR A 62 -7.73 -12.16 5.28
CA THR A 62 -8.42 -13.23 4.56
C THR A 62 -9.69 -12.70 3.87
N ARG A 63 -10.49 -11.90 4.59
CA ARG A 63 -11.70 -11.30 4.00
C ARG A 63 -11.37 -10.33 2.87
N LEU A 64 -10.32 -9.55 3.05
CA LEU A 64 -9.88 -8.57 2.06
C LEU A 64 -9.39 -9.26 0.78
N ILE A 65 -8.59 -10.29 0.94
CA ILE A 65 -8.07 -11.08 -0.19
C ILE A 65 -9.20 -11.83 -0.89
N LYS A 66 -10.19 -12.33 -0.16
CA LYS A 66 -11.38 -12.96 -0.75
C LYS A 66 -12.08 -12.01 -1.71
N ARG A 67 -12.22 -10.73 -1.33
CA ARG A 67 -12.82 -9.71 -2.21
C ARG A 67 -11.98 -9.46 -3.47
N LEU A 68 -10.65 -9.45 -3.33
CA LEU A 68 -9.76 -9.31 -4.49
C LEU A 68 -9.84 -10.54 -5.40
N GLU A 69 -10.00 -11.72 -4.82
CA GLU A 69 -10.21 -12.97 -5.57
C GLU A 69 -11.55 -12.93 -6.32
N ASP A 70 -12.60 -12.46 -5.67
CA ASP A 70 -13.92 -12.31 -6.29
C ASP A 70 -13.90 -11.31 -7.46
N SER A 71 -13.03 -10.30 -7.38
CA SER A 71 -12.81 -9.34 -8.48
C SER A 71 -11.96 -9.91 -9.62
N GLY A 72 -11.37 -11.09 -9.42
CA GLY A 72 -10.52 -11.72 -10.42
C GLY A 72 -9.09 -11.19 -10.45
N TRP A 73 -8.65 -10.49 -9.42
CA TRP A 73 -7.32 -9.87 -9.40
C TRP A 73 -6.26 -10.71 -8.71
N VAL A 74 -6.65 -11.65 -7.86
CA VAL A 74 -5.72 -12.54 -7.18
C VAL A 74 -6.27 -13.96 -7.14
N ASN A 75 -5.37 -14.91 -6.93
CA ASN A 75 -5.69 -16.30 -6.60
C ASN A 75 -5.06 -16.65 -5.26
N ARG A 76 -5.75 -17.48 -4.49
CA ARG A 76 -5.19 -18.08 -3.28
C ARG A 76 -4.80 -19.51 -3.62
N VAL A 77 -3.55 -19.84 -3.41
CA VAL A 77 -3.02 -21.17 -3.69
C VAL A 77 -2.25 -21.70 -2.49
N ALA A 78 -2.12 -23.02 -2.38
CA ALA A 78 -1.25 -23.61 -1.37
C ALA A 78 0.20 -23.27 -1.71
N SER A 79 0.98 -22.91 -0.70
CA SER A 79 2.41 -22.66 -0.88
C SER A 79 3.10 -23.91 -1.42
N PRO A 80 4.02 -23.78 -2.39
CA PRO A 80 4.80 -24.92 -2.86
C PRO A 80 5.70 -25.53 -1.78
N HIS A 81 5.98 -24.79 -0.72
CA HIS A 81 6.85 -25.23 0.37
C HIS A 81 6.09 -25.86 1.54
N ASP A 82 4.83 -25.46 1.75
CA ASP A 82 3.98 -26.01 2.83
C ASP A 82 2.51 -25.84 2.44
N LYS A 83 1.84 -26.95 2.17
CA LYS A 83 0.44 -26.98 1.74
C LYS A 83 -0.55 -26.39 2.75
N ARG A 84 -0.13 -26.24 4.01
CA ARG A 84 -0.95 -25.62 5.06
C ARG A 84 -0.94 -24.10 4.97
N VAL A 85 -0.01 -23.54 4.23
CA VAL A 85 0.18 -22.08 4.09
C VAL A 85 -0.46 -21.62 2.80
N ILE A 86 -1.24 -20.54 2.89
CA ILE A 86 -1.88 -19.91 1.71
C ILE A 86 -0.98 -18.82 1.15
N GLU A 87 -0.76 -18.89 -0.14
CA GLU A 87 -0.01 -17.88 -0.89
C GLU A 87 -0.99 -17.11 -1.79
N VAL A 88 -0.84 -15.79 -1.81
CA VAL A 88 -1.64 -14.90 -2.63
C VAL A 88 -0.84 -14.52 -3.87
N ARG A 89 -1.40 -14.72 -5.03
CA ARG A 89 -0.76 -14.43 -6.32
C ARG A 89 -1.63 -13.55 -7.18
N LEU A 90 -0.99 -12.67 -7.93
CA LEU A 90 -1.71 -11.84 -8.90
C LEU A 90 -2.14 -12.67 -10.12
N THR A 91 -3.34 -12.37 -10.61
CA THR A 91 -3.75 -12.79 -11.95
C THR A 91 -3.21 -11.77 -12.96
N ASN A 92 -3.35 -12.04 -14.26
CA ASN A 92 -3.02 -11.05 -15.29
C ASN A 92 -3.85 -9.76 -15.11
N ALA A 93 -5.14 -9.91 -14.79
CA ALA A 93 -6.01 -8.77 -14.49
C ALA A 93 -5.52 -8.00 -13.28
N GLY A 94 -5.07 -8.69 -12.22
CA GLY A 94 -4.51 -8.06 -11.03
C GLY A 94 -3.22 -7.29 -11.31
N SER A 95 -2.34 -7.86 -12.12
CA SER A 95 -1.11 -7.17 -12.54
C SER A 95 -1.41 -5.91 -13.33
N ASN A 96 -2.37 -5.97 -14.24
CA ASN A 96 -2.82 -4.80 -15.00
C ASN A 96 -3.44 -3.74 -14.08
N MET A 97 -4.19 -4.17 -13.08
CA MET A 97 -4.79 -3.26 -12.12
C MET A 97 -3.72 -2.57 -11.26
N GLN A 98 -2.66 -3.29 -10.86
CA GLN A 98 -1.53 -2.68 -10.16
C GLN A 98 -0.89 -1.57 -10.99
N ILE A 99 -0.71 -1.79 -12.28
CA ILE A 99 -0.15 -0.78 -13.19
C ILE A 99 -1.04 0.45 -13.23
N GLU A 100 -2.36 0.25 -13.30
CA GLU A 100 -3.30 1.38 -13.28
C GLU A 100 -3.24 2.16 -11.96
N ILE A 101 -3.16 1.46 -10.84
CA ILE A 101 -3.00 2.09 -9.52
C ILE A 101 -1.70 2.91 -9.47
N GLU A 102 -0.59 2.34 -9.94
CA GLU A 102 0.70 3.01 -9.98
C GLU A 102 0.64 4.30 -10.80
N LYS A 103 -0.02 4.28 -11.94
CA LYS A 103 -0.23 5.47 -12.78
C LYS A 103 -0.99 6.56 -12.04
N GLN A 104 -2.03 6.19 -11.31
CA GLN A 104 -2.82 7.15 -10.54
C GLN A 104 -2.03 7.70 -9.36
N CYS A 105 -1.24 6.87 -8.69
CA CYS A 105 -0.33 7.31 -7.62
C CYS A 105 0.72 8.28 -8.16
N ASP A 106 1.29 7.99 -9.32
CA ASP A 106 2.28 8.88 -9.95
C ASP A 106 1.70 10.26 -10.27
N LYS A 107 0.44 10.31 -10.72
CA LYS A 107 -0.25 11.59 -10.96
C LYS A 107 -0.45 12.38 -9.68
N ILE A 108 -0.81 11.70 -8.59
CA ILE A 108 -0.92 12.34 -7.27
C ILE A 108 0.44 12.91 -6.86
N GLY A 109 1.49 12.13 -7.02
CA GLY A 109 2.85 12.54 -6.70
C GLY A 109 3.28 13.77 -7.49
N GLU A 110 2.98 13.81 -8.78
CA GLU A 110 3.28 14.98 -9.64
C GLU A 110 2.53 16.21 -9.17
N MET A 111 1.26 16.09 -8.81
CA MET A 111 0.46 17.20 -8.30
C MET A 111 1.03 17.77 -7.03
N ILE A 112 1.40 16.88 -6.09
CA ILE A 112 1.97 17.29 -4.80
C ILE A 112 3.33 17.96 -5.03
N GLU A 113 4.19 17.37 -5.84
CA GLU A 113 5.50 17.92 -6.17
C GLU A 113 5.38 19.34 -6.74
N LYS A 114 4.46 19.54 -7.68
CA LYS A 114 4.22 20.87 -8.28
C LYS A 114 3.69 21.89 -7.27
N SER A 115 3.03 21.43 -6.21
CA SER A 115 2.51 22.29 -5.14
C SER A 115 3.58 22.70 -4.14
N VAL A 116 4.71 21.97 -4.11
CA VAL A 116 5.87 22.33 -3.27
C VAL A 116 6.69 23.39 -4.03
N ASN A 117 7.16 24.40 -3.29
CA ASN A 117 8.05 25.41 -3.86
C ASN A 117 9.23 24.73 -4.55
N ARG A 118 9.52 25.18 -5.76
CA ARG A 118 10.54 24.55 -6.61
C ARG A 118 11.87 24.36 -5.89
N ILE A 119 12.28 25.34 -5.11
CA ILE A 119 13.55 25.33 -4.39
C ILE A 119 13.59 24.26 -3.28
N ASP A 120 12.41 23.87 -2.74
CA ASP A 120 12.29 22.93 -1.64
C ASP A 120 11.99 21.50 -2.07
N ARG A 121 11.72 21.26 -3.35
CA ARG A 121 11.26 19.94 -3.83
C ARG A 121 12.21 18.80 -3.49
N GLN A 122 13.50 19.00 -3.71
CA GLN A 122 14.49 17.96 -3.43
C GLN A 122 14.59 17.70 -1.93
N THR A 123 14.59 18.74 -1.12
CA THR A 123 14.65 18.63 0.34
C THR A 123 13.44 17.88 0.89
N VAL A 124 12.25 18.21 0.41
CA VAL A 124 11.01 17.52 0.82
C VAL A 124 11.04 16.06 0.38
N HIS A 125 11.43 15.78 -0.85
CA HIS A 125 11.55 14.42 -1.36
C HIS A 125 12.48 13.58 -0.48
N ASP A 126 13.67 14.10 -0.20
CA ASP A 126 14.67 13.39 0.59
C ASP A 126 14.23 13.16 2.03
N SER A 127 13.52 14.14 2.61
CA SER A 127 12.96 14.01 3.96
C SER A 127 11.89 12.93 4.04
N ILE A 128 11.00 12.87 3.07
CA ILE A 128 9.96 11.83 2.98
C ILE A 128 10.61 10.46 2.81
N GLN A 129 11.60 10.36 1.93
CA GLN A 129 12.31 9.10 1.67
C GLN A 129 13.03 8.60 2.92
N SER A 130 13.70 9.50 3.66
CA SER A 130 14.37 9.16 4.91
C SER A 130 13.37 8.67 5.97
N LEU A 131 12.23 9.34 6.08
CA LEU A 131 11.18 8.94 7.01
C LEU A 131 10.60 7.57 6.64
N HIS A 132 10.36 7.35 5.37
CA HIS A 132 9.88 6.04 4.87
C HIS A 132 10.85 4.92 5.26
N TRP A 133 12.15 5.16 5.11
CA TRP A 133 13.18 4.19 5.50
C TRP A 133 13.11 3.86 6.99
N VAL A 134 12.90 4.87 7.85
CA VAL A 134 12.70 4.66 9.29
C VAL A 134 11.51 3.73 9.55
N LEU A 135 10.38 3.95 8.85
CA LEU A 135 9.19 3.12 9.00
C LEU A 135 9.42 1.67 8.56
N ILE A 136 10.15 1.47 7.47
CA ILE A 136 10.53 0.13 7.00
C ILE A 136 11.35 -0.60 8.06
N LYS A 137 12.34 0.07 8.64
CA LYS A 137 13.19 -0.51 9.70
C LYS A 137 12.40 -0.87 10.95
N MET A 138 11.47 -0.02 11.35
CA MET A 138 10.60 -0.30 12.50
C MET A 138 9.77 -1.58 12.28
N ASP A 139 9.26 -1.77 11.07
CA ASP A 139 8.48 -2.96 10.73
C ASP A 139 9.35 -4.22 10.80
N LEU A 140 10.58 -4.15 10.32
CA LEU A 140 11.54 -5.27 10.37
C LEU A 140 11.93 -5.62 11.81
N ASP A 141 12.11 -4.63 12.67
CA ASP A 141 12.57 -4.82 14.05
C ASP A 141 11.47 -5.37 14.97
N ASN A 142 10.20 -5.30 14.57
CA ASN A 142 9.05 -5.73 15.37
C ASN A 142 8.58 -7.17 15.06
N HIS A 143 9.43 -7.96 14.43
CA HIS A 143 9.11 -9.37 14.11
C HIS A 143 9.60 -10.34 15.17
#